data_9de667073bb2034657cd2f442470c28d
#
_entry.id   9de667073bb2034657cd2f442470c28d
#
_cell.length_a   1.000
_cell.length_b   1.000
_cell.length_c   1.000
_cell.angle_alpha   90.00
_cell.angle_beta   90.00
_cell.angle_gamma   90.00
#
_symmetry.space_group_name_H-M   'P 1'
#
loop_
_entity.id
_entity.type
_entity.pdbx_description
1 polymer ?
#
loop_
_entity_poly.entity_id
_entity_poly.type
_entity_poly.pdbx_seq_one_letter_code
_entity_poly.pdbx_strand_id
1 'polypeptide(L)'
;MTFKTSVIASILLIISSIIPISAQNEPTLDLDSVDISLLTCSPHEEIYSLYGHSALRYHDLRTGEDVVFNWGLFNFKAPHFVLRFVFGLTDYELGTTPMPYFCNYYRKWGSSVTEQKLNLTSEEKKNVIQALNENLQPDNRIYRYNFFYDNCSTRPRDIVLRSINGKIEYQLREDFFPTYREMVHECVRNHPWAKFGNDILLGVKADQPTNYEQQEFLPNNLMYDFDHAQIYKDGEYRPLISQRDMLVPPGVQIIEDDFPIPPIATFLILLVVSFCVLISEWRRHKTYKYWDTLLMLLQGLAGCMLFVMLFSEHPTTSTNLQILLLNPLPLFFIPAVLKRKKNTWWWTILLVMIILFILGRIFQVYAEGMIILALCLLIRYLSHYKNA
;
A
#
# COMPACT_ATOMS: atom_id res chain seq x y z
N MET A 1 29.36 -37.62 66.63
CA MET A 1 29.66 -38.45 65.44
C MET A 1 28.38 -39.02 64.90
N THR A 2 27.37 -38.18 64.48
CA THR A 2 26.05 -38.57 64.02
C THR A 2 25.38 -37.58 63.08
N PHE A 3 26.17 -36.84 62.29
CA PHE A 3 25.59 -35.86 61.38
C PHE A 3 25.92 -36.07 59.89
N LYS A 4 26.71 -37.09 59.56
CA LYS A 4 27.15 -37.35 58.18
C LYS A 4 26.40 -38.50 57.48
N THR A 5 25.65 -39.31 58.20
CA THR A 5 24.92 -40.45 57.64
C THR A 5 23.49 -40.14 57.20
N SER A 6 22.88 -39.08 57.72
CA SER A 6 21.50 -38.66 57.32
C SER A 6 21.43 -37.89 55.98
N VAL A 7 22.53 -37.26 55.56
CA VAL A 7 22.53 -36.47 54.28
C VAL A 7 22.65 -37.40 53.06
N ILE A 8 23.35 -38.52 53.19
CA ILE A 8 23.54 -39.46 52.08
C ILE A 8 22.28 -40.27 51.79
N ALA A 9 21.49 -40.59 52.83
CA ALA A 9 20.21 -41.28 52.67
C ALA A 9 19.14 -40.39 52.01
N SER A 10 19.17 -39.07 52.22
CA SER A 10 18.24 -38.11 51.58
C SER A 10 18.56 -37.85 50.12
N ILE A 11 19.82 -37.97 49.70
CA ILE A 11 20.25 -37.75 48.30
C ILE A 11 19.93 -39.00 47.45
N LEU A 12 19.96 -40.19 48.05
CA LEU A 12 19.59 -41.43 47.33
C LEU A 12 18.06 -41.65 47.14
N LEU A 13 17.23 -40.95 47.94
CA LEU A 13 15.76 -41.00 47.79
C LEU A 13 15.23 -39.94 46.75
N ILE A 14 16.04 -38.97 46.36
CA ILE A 14 15.68 -37.99 45.35
C ILE A 14 16.02 -38.50 43.92
N ILE A 15 16.86 -39.51 43.79
CA ILE A 15 17.26 -40.07 42.48
C ILE A 15 16.30 -41.16 41.98
N SER A 16 15.40 -41.68 42.83
CA SER A 16 14.48 -42.74 42.46
C SER A 16 13.07 -42.27 42.02
N SER A 17 12.87 -40.95 41.91
CA SER A 17 11.61 -40.37 41.37
C SER A 17 11.81 -39.66 40.02
N ILE A 18 12.75 -40.12 39.20
CA ILE A 18 12.70 -39.80 37.77
C ILE A 18 11.62 -40.71 37.20
N ILE A 19 10.38 -40.27 37.33
CA ILE A 19 9.28 -40.75 36.50
C ILE A 19 9.79 -40.52 35.07
N PRO A 20 9.84 -41.56 34.21
CA PRO A 20 10.03 -41.30 32.78
C PRO A 20 8.88 -40.37 32.38
N ILE A 21 9.18 -39.13 32.07
CA ILE A 21 8.26 -38.31 31.29
C ILE A 21 8.07 -39.13 30.03
N SER A 22 6.99 -39.88 29.99
CA SER A 22 6.50 -40.48 28.76
C SER A 22 6.49 -39.32 27.80
N ALA A 23 7.28 -39.37 26.75
CA ALA A 23 7.17 -38.46 25.64
C ALA A 23 5.69 -38.55 25.23
N GLN A 24 4.90 -37.58 25.64
CA GLN A 24 3.58 -37.41 25.05
C GLN A 24 3.92 -37.25 23.57
N ASN A 25 3.50 -38.29 22.79
CA ASN A 25 3.49 -38.15 21.36
C ASN A 25 2.74 -36.85 21.11
N GLU A 26 3.43 -35.80 20.64
CA GLU A 26 2.76 -34.64 20.13
C GLU A 26 1.71 -35.18 19.16
N PRO A 27 0.44 -34.76 19.30
CA PRO A 27 -0.60 -35.26 18.44
C PRO A 27 -0.14 -35.03 17.00
N THR A 28 0.11 -36.11 16.27
CA THR A 28 0.49 -36.05 14.87
C THR A 28 -0.57 -35.20 14.16
N LEU A 29 -0.17 -34.11 13.57
CA LEU A 29 -1.08 -33.22 12.84
C LEU A 29 -1.73 -34.02 11.71
N ASP A 30 -3.06 -34.21 11.80
CA ASP A 30 -3.84 -34.87 10.76
C ASP A 30 -4.11 -33.86 9.65
N LEU A 31 -3.23 -33.84 8.65
CA LEU A 31 -3.28 -32.92 7.53
C LEU A 31 -4.53 -33.06 6.65
N ASP A 32 -5.20 -34.20 6.72
CA ASP A 32 -6.45 -34.43 5.98
C ASP A 32 -7.61 -33.65 6.62
N SER A 33 -7.53 -33.38 7.92
CA SER A 33 -8.50 -32.56 8.65
C SER A 33 -8.19 -31.04 8.60
N VAL A 34 -7.10 -30.63 7.97
CA VAL A 34 -6.71 -29.21 7.89
C VAL A 34 -7.12 -28.61 6.56
N ASP A 35 -7.80 -27.45 6.61
CA ASP A 35 -8.06 -26.61 5.47
C ASP A 35 -7.16 -25.36 5.52
N ILE A 36 -6.60 -24.99 4.38
CA ILE A 36 -5.88 -23.74 4.17
C ILE A 36 -6.60 -22.96 3.08
N SER A 37 -6.89 -21.70 3.34
CA SER A 37 -7.67 -20.86 2.42
C SER A 37 -7.06 -19.46 2.25
N LEU A 38 -7.16 -18.92 1.04
CA LEU A 38 -6.98 -17.50 0.80
C LEU A 38 -8.27 -16.76 1.15
N LEU A 39 -8.17 -15.73 1.97
CA LEU A 39 -9.26 -14.80 2.27
C LEU A 39 -9.06 -13.51 1.49
N THR A 40 -10.11 -13.04 0.83
CA THR A 40 -10.15 -11.74 0.15
C THR A 40 -11.25 -10.89 0.73
N CYS A 41 -10.89 -9.69 1.19
CA CYS A 41 -11.78 -8.76 1.86
C CYS A 41 -11.99 -7.50 1.02
N SER A 42 -13.24 -7.05 0.92
CA SER A 42 -13.54 -5.78 0.26
C SER A 42 -13.15 -4.57 1.13
N PRO A 43 -13.06 -3.35 0.54
CA PRO A 43 -12.74 -2.12 1.26
C PRO A 43 -13.61 -1.85 2.49
N HIS A 44 -13.10 -1.04 3.44
CA HIS A 44 -13.83 -0.54 4.61
C HIS A 44 -13.51 0.94 4.87
N GLU A 45 -13.81 1.47 6.06
CA GLU A 45 -13.84 2.88 6.45
C GLU A 45 -12.65 3.73 5.97
N GLU A 46 -11.42 3.23 6.10
CA GLU A 46 -10.24 4.09 5.95
C GLU A 46 -9.71 4.08 4.50
N ILE A 47 -9.17 5.22 4.07
CA ILE A 47 -8.66 5.42 2.70
C ILE A 47 -7.61 4.37 2.31
N TYR A 48 -6.76 3.92 3.25
CA TYR A 48 -5.77 2.88 2.95
C TYR A 48 -6.40 1.51 2.71
N SER A 49 -7.64 1.26 3.16
CA SER A 49 -8.36 0.01 2.95
C SER A 49 -9.07 -0.06 1.59
N LEU A 50 -9.12 1.04 0.82
CA LEU A 50 -9.80 1.10 -0.48
C LEU A 50 -9.27 0.09 -1.50
N TYR A 51 -8.09 -0.45 -1.26
CA TYR A 51 -7.47 -1.48 -2.10
C TYR A 51 -7.90 -2.91 -1.76
N GLY A 52 -8.72 -3.10 -0.70
CA GLY A 52 -9.07 -4.40 -0.16
C GLY A 52 -7.95 -5.01 0.68
N HIS A 53 -8.10 -6.29 1.04
CA HIS A 53 -7.13 -7.00 1.87
C HIS A 53 -7.11 -8.50 1.57
N SER A 54 -5.93 -9.13 1.70
CA SER A 54 -5.78 -10.59 1.62
C SER A 54 -5.14 -11.15 2.88
N ALA A 55 -5.54 -12.36 3.26
CA ALA A 55 -5.00 -13.09 4.39
C ALA A 55 -5.04 -14.60 4.12
N LEU A 56 -4.32 -15.42 4.90
CA LEU A 56 -4.45 -16.87 4.88
C LEU A 56 -5.17 -17.36 6.13
N ARG A 57 -6.13 -18.25 5.93
CA ARG A 57 -6.84 -18.98 7.01
C ARG A 57 -6.24 -20.36 7.16
N TYR A 58 -5.98 -20.76 8.39
CA TYR A 58 -5.71 -22.12 8.84
C TYR A 58 -6.90 -22.59 9.65
N HIS A 59 -7.47 -23.76 9.30
CA HIS A 59 -8.59 -24.34 10.00
C HIS A 59 -8.38 -25.82 10.19
N ASP A 60 -8.13 -26.26 11.42
CA ASP A 60 -8.12 -27.71 11.82
C ASP A 60 -9.52 -28.11 12.26
N LEU A 61 -10.21 -28.88 11.42
CA LEU A 61 -11.58 -29.35 11.65
C LEU A 61 -11.67 -30.33 12.85
N ARG A 62 -10.57 -30.97 13.22
CA ARG A 62 -10.52 -31.93 14.33
C ARG A 62 -10.40 -31.25 15.69
N THR A 63 -9.55 -30.21 15.77
CA THR A 63 -9.31 -29.45 17.01
C THR A 63 -10.24 -28.25 17.16
N GLY A 64 -10.80 -27.78 16.06
CA GLY A 64 -11.56 -26.56 15.98
C GLY A 64 -10.68 -25.29 16.01
N GLU A 65 -9.36 -25.44 15.87
CA GLU A 65 -8.47 -24.29 15.72
C GLU A 65 -8.73 -23.59 14.38
N ASP A 66 -9.06 -22.29 14.43
CA ASP A 66 -9.49 -21.51 13.27
C ASP A 66 -8.88 -20.10 13.34
N VAL A 67 -7.79 -19.91 12.64
CA VAL A 67 -6.91 -18.75 12.77
C VAL A 67 -6.59 -18.14 11.42
N VAL A 68 -6.62 -16.81 11.35
CA VAL A 68 -6.24 -16.00 10.18
C VAL A 68 -4.86 -15.41 10.38
N PHE A 69 -3.97 -15.66 9.45
CA PHE A 69 -2.65 -15.06 9.33
C PHE A 69 -2.78 -13.78 8.52
N ASN A 70 -2.49 -12.65 9.15
CA ASN A 70 -2.81 -11.32 8.66
C ASN A 70 -1.54 -10.46 8.53
N TRP A 71 -1.12 -10.18 7.30
CA TRP A 71 0.01 -9.30 7.00
C TRP A 71 -0.46 -7.85 6.87
N GLY A 72 0.44 -6.93 7.13
CA GLY A 72 0.13 -5.50 6.99
C GLY A 72 -0.28 -4.83 8.29
N LEU A 73 -0.11 -5.51 9.44
CA LEU A 73 -0.30 -4.85 10.73
C LEU A 73 0.81 -3.82 10.96
N PHE A 74 0.44 -2.63 11.41
CA PHE A 74 1.40 -1.55 11.67
C PHE A 74 1.00 -0.73 12.89
N ASN A 75 1.98 -0.01 13.44
CA ASN A 75 1.79 0.78 14.65
C ASN A 75 2.03 2.26 14.40
N PHE A 76 0.96 3.05 14.29
CA PHE A 76 1.03 4.52 14.17
C PHE A 76 1.78 5.22 15.30
N LYS A 77 1.88 4.58 16.48
CA LYS A 77 2.58 5.13 17.64
C LYS A 77 4.09 4.84 17.63
N ALA A 78 4.59 4.14 16.61
CA ALA A 78 6.02 3.88 16.46
C ALA A 78 6.81 5.21 16.34
N PRO A 79 8.02 5.32 16.92
CA PRO A 79 8.82 6.53 16.85
C PRO A 79 9.04 6.97 15.40
N HIS A 80 8.81 8.26 15.11
CA HIS A 80 8.99 8.86 13.80
C HIS A 80 8.18 8.20 12.66
N PHE A 81 7.01 7.60 12.98
CA PHE A 81 6.20 6.84 12.01
C PHE A 81 5.97 7.62 10.70
N VAL A 82 5.49 8.87 10.77
CA VAL A 82 5.21 9.69 9.58
C VAL A 82 6.46 9.90 8.72
N LEU A 83 7.61 10.19 9.36
CA LEU A 83 8.87 10.40 8.65
C LEU A 83 9.34 9.09 7.99
N ARG A 84 9.29 7.98 8.72
CA ARG A 84 9.61 6.65 8.18
C ARG A 84 8.68 6.27 7.03
N PHE A 85 7.39 6.56 7.16
CA PHE A 85 6.42 6.33 6.08
C PHE A 85 6.78 7.13 4.82
N VAL A 86 7.08 8.42 4.93
CA VAL A 86 7.47 9.27 3.79
C VAL A 86 8.70 8.72 3.07
N PHE A 87 9.68 8.19 3.82
CA PHE A 87 10.88 7.59 3.22
C PHE A 87 10.70 6.14 2.77
N GLY A 88 9.52 5.53 2.93
CA GLY A 88 9.29 4.11 2.61
C GLY A 88 9.98 3.15 3.58
N LEU A 89 10.30 3.63 4.79
CA LEU A 89 11.02 2.89 5.82
C LEU A 89 10.10 2.32 6.91
N THR A 90 8.80 2.19 6.62
CA THR A 90 7.85 1.68 7.59
C THR A 90 7.88 0.16 7.64
N ASP A 91 8.06 -0.38 8.84
CA ASP A 91 7.98 -1.82 9.08
C ASP A 91 6.56 -2.20 9.47
N TYR A 92 6.09 -3.28 8.91
CA TYR A 92 4.80 -3.92 9.17
C TYR A 92 5.05 -5.31 9.72
N GLU A 93 4.03 -5.93 10.27
CA GLU A 93 4.18 -7.26 10.85
C GLU A 93 3.06 -8.23 10.44
N LEU A 94 3.39 -9.51 10.50
CA LEU A 94 2.44 -10.61 10.50
C LEU A 94 1.87 -10.78 11.91
N GLY A 95 0.56 -10.86 12.01
CA GLY A 95 -0.13 -11.26 13.23
C GLY A 95 -1.20 -12.30 12.97
N THR A 96 -1.78 -12.84 14.02
CA THR A 96 -2.87 -13.82 13.93
C THR A 96 -4.14 -13.28 14.58
N THR A 97 -5.29 -13.67 14.02
CA THR A 97 -6.61 -13.30 14.53
C THR A 97 -7.53 -14.53 14.45
N PRO A 98 -8.27 -14.88 15.52
CA PRO A 98 -9.30 -15.92 15.41
C PRO A 98 -10.34 -15.56 14.36
N MET A 99 -10.74 -16.51 13.53
CA MET A 99 -11.63 -16.32 12.39
C MET A 99 -12.96 -15.60 12.74
N PRO A 100 -13.65 -15.89 13.86
CA PRO A 100 -14.88 -15.16 14.21
C PRO A 100 -14.66 -13.67 14.42
N TYR A 101 -13.54 -13.25 15.02
CA TYR A 101 -13.20 -11.84 15.21
C TYR A 101 -12.87 -11.17 13.89
N PHE A 102 -12.14 -11.86 13.00
CA PHE A 102 -11.83 -11.38 11.67
C PHE A 102 -13.11 -11.12 10.85
N CYS A 103 -14.02 -12.09 10.77
CA CYS A 103 -15.29 -11.90 10.08
C CYS A 103 -16.16 -10.79 10.69
N ASN A 104 -16.21 -10.70 12.02
CA ASN A 104 -16.97 -9.66 12.70
C ASN A 104 -16.43 -8.26 12.43
N TYR A 105 -15.12 -8.12 12.31
CA TYR A 105 -14.49 -6.85 11.94
C TYR A 105 -15.01 -6.36 10.58
N TYR A 106 -14.93 -7.19 9.54
CA TYR A 106 -15.40 -6.80 8.20
C TYR A 106 -16.92 -6.62 8.13
N ARG A 107 -17.68 -7.45 8.82
CA ARG A 107 -19.15 -7.30 8.89
C ARG A 107 -19.58 -5.97 9.50
N LYS A 108 -18.87 -5.49 10.51
CA LYS A 108 -19.11 -4.18 11.13
C LYS A 108 -19.02 -3.04 10.11
N TRP A 109 -18.11 -3.15 9.14
CA TRP A 109 -17.88 -2.13 8.12
C TRP A 109 -18.71 -2.33 6.84
N GLY A 110 -19.58 -3.33 6.81
CA GLY A 110 -20.33 -3.69 5.62
C GLY A 110 -19.46 -4.29 4.50
N SER A 111 -18.25 -4.71 4.82
CA SER A 111 -17.31 -5.30 3.88
C SER A 111 -17.51 -6.81 3.77
N SER A 112 -17.29 -7.35 2.57
CA SER A 112 -17.37 -8.77 2.33
C SER A 112 -16.06 -9.49 2.67
N VAL A 113 -16.17 -10.79 2.99
CA VAL A 113 -15.04 -11.72 3.08
C VAL A 113 -15.35 -12.93 2.21
N THR A 114 -14.55 -13.12 1.18
CA THR A 114 -14.58 -14.29 0.29
C THR A 114 -13.46 -15.23 0.68
N GLU A 115 -13.79 -16.52 0.80
CA GLU A 115 -12.83 -17.58 1.04
C GLU A 115 -12.63 -18.42 -0.22
N GLN A 116 -11.38 -18.72 -0.52
CA GLN A 116 -10.95 -19.65 -1.56
C GLN A 116 -10.15 -20.77 -0.89
N LYS A 117 -10.76 -21.95 -0.74
CA LYS A 117 -10.12 -23.13 -0.17
C LYS A 117 -9.09 -23.68 -1.15
N LEU A 118 -7.84 -23.75 -0.75
CA LEU A 118 -6.73 -24.24 -1.56
C LEU A 118 -6.80 -25.77 -1.70
N ASN A 119 -6.60 -26.26 -2.92
CA ASN A 119 -6.58 -27.68 -3.25
C ASN A 119 -5.15 -28.24 -3.07
N LEU A 120 -4.70 -28.33 -1.82
CA LEU A 120 -3.36 -28.76 -1.46
C LEU A 120 -3.31 -30.23 -1.05
N THR A 121 -2.24 -30.92 -1.44
CA THR A 121 -1.88 -32.23 -0.90
C THR A 121 -1.43 -32.12 0.56
N SER A 122 -1.42 -33.22 1.31
CA SER A 122 -0.96 -33.23 2.70
C SER A 122 0.49 -32.70 2.84
N GLU A 123 1.37 -33.02 1.87
CA GLU A 123 2.75 -32.49 1.83
C GLU A 123 2.76 -30.97 1.64
N GLU A 124 1.98 -30.43 0.70
CA GLU A 124 1.88 -29.00 0.44
C GLU A 124 1.27 -28.24 1.62
N LYS A 125 0.24 -28.80 2.27
CA LYS A 125 -0.31 -28.25 3.53
C LYS A 125 0.77 -28.15 4.61
N LYS A 126 1.58 -29.20 4.78
CA LYS A 126 2.71 -29.21 5.71
C LYS A 126 3.71 -28.09 5.39
N ASN A 127 4.04 -27.88 4.12
CA ASN A 127 4.96 -26.84 3.69
C ASN A 127 4.40 -25.42 4.00
N VAL A 128 3.10 -25.19 3.72
CA VAL A 128 2.44 -23.91 4.05
C VAL A 128 2.46 -23.68 5.57
N ILE A 129 2.07 -24.67 6.38
CA ILE A 129 2.05 -24.55 7.83
C ILE A 129 3.44 -24.24 8.38
N GLN A 130 4.47 -24.93 7.87
CA GLN A 130 5.85 -24.67 8.24
C GLN A 130 6.24 -23.23 7.90
N ALA A 131 5.96 -22.77 6.67
CA ALA A 131 6.27 -21.40 6.24
C ALA A 131 5.53 -20.35 7.08
N LEU A 132 4.27 -20.59 7.46
CA LEU A 132 3.51 -19.70 8.34
C LEU A 132 4.12 -19.64 9.75
N ASN A 133 4.50 -20.77 10.32
CA ASN A 133 5.14 -20.85 11.62
C ASN A 133 6.51 -20.19 11.63
N GLU A 134 7.31 -20.37 10.58
CA GLU A 134 8.59 -19.68 10.40
C GLU A 134 8.41 -18.17 10.29
N ASN A 135 7.39 -17.72 9.54
CA ASN A 135 7.13 -16.29 9.39
C ASN A 135 6.58 -15.64 10.67
N LEU A 136 5.92 -16.39 11.56
CA LEU A 136 5.47 -15.90 12.87
C LEU A 136 6.59 -15.71 13.90
N GLN A 137 7.77 -16.28 13.67
CA GLN A 137 8.88 -16.11 14.61
C GLN A 137 9.21 -14.63 14.79
N PRO A 138 9.60 -14.19 15.99
CA PRO A 138 9.89 -12.77 16.28
C PRO A 138 10.85 -12.11 15.29
N ASP A 139 11.85 -12.85 14.80
CA ASP A 139 12.87 -12.35 13.87
C ASP A 139 12.36 -12.26 12.41
N ASN A 140 11.26 -12.97 12.07
CA ASN A 140 10.75 -13.08 10.69
C ASN A 140 9.43 -12.35 10.47
N ARG A 141 8.65 -12.10 11.54
CA ARG A 141 7.31 -11.53 11.40
C ARG A 141 7.29 -10.05 11.00
N ILE A 142 8.38 -9.32 11.25
CA ILE A 142 8.53 -7.91 10.91
C ILE A 142 9.16 -7.81 9.52
N TYR A 143 8.58 -6.98 8.66
CA TYR A 143 9.09 -6.79 7.31
C TYR A 143 8.93 -5.36 6.82
N ARG A 144 9.77 -4.96 5.83
CA ARG A 144 9.66 -3.68 5.15
C ARG A 144 8.52 -3.75 4.14
N TYR A 145 7.44 -3.03 4.45
CA TYR A 145 6.28 -2.98 3.57
C TYR A 145 6.57 -2.25 2.27
N ASN A 146 6.13 -2.83 1.17
CA ASN A 146 6.17 -2.20 -0.13
C ASN A 146 4.83 -2.38 -0.83
N PHE A 147 4.16 -1.26 -1.15
CA PHE A 147 2.78 -1.28 -1.63
C PHE A 147 2.55 -2.14 -2.87
N PHE A 148 3.48 -2.15 -3.84
CA PHE A 148 3.35 -2.96 -5.06
C PHE A 148 4.06 -4.31 -4.99
N TYR A 149 5.10 -4.45 -4.17
CA TYR A 149 6.02 -5.58 -4.29
C TYR A 149 6.06 -6.48 -3.04
N ASP A 150 5.68 -6.00 -1.86
CA ASP A 150 5.72 -6.76 -0.61
C ASP A 150 4.62 -6.31 0.35
N ASN A 151 3.38 -6.81 0.13
CA ASN A 151 2.18 -6.38 0.84
C ASN A 151 1.31 -7.55 1.33
N CYS A 152 0.09 -7.25 1.79
CA CYS A 152 -0.86 -8.23 2.30
C CYS A 152 -1.35 -9.25 1.25
N SER A 153 -1.17 -9.00 -0.04
CA SER A 153 -1.55 -9.93 -1.12
C SER A 153 -0.34 -10.72 -1.62
N THR A 154 0.80 -10.07 -1.84
CA THR A 154 1.99 -10.73 -2.38
C THR A 154 2.59 -11.75 -1.40
N ARG A 155 2.57 -11.46 -0.08
CA ARG A 155 3.11 -12.39 0.92
C ARG A 155 2.35 -13.71 1.03
N PRO A 156 1.02 -13.75 1.22
CA PRO A 156 0.26 -14.99 1.20
C PRO A 156 0.38 -15.71 -0.14
N ARG A 157 0.35 -15.00 -1.28
CA ARG A 157 0.61 -15.57 -2.60
C ARG A 157 1.93 -16.33 -2.61
N ASP A 158 3.02 -15.67 -2.25
CA ASP A 158 4.36 -16.26 -2.32
C ASP A 158 4.53 -17.46 -1.40
N ILE A 159 3.91 -17.47 -0.22
CA ILE A 159 3.89 -18.64 0.67
C ILE A 159 3.19 -19.81 0.00
N VAL A 160 2.00 -19.59 -0.58
CA VAL A 160 1.25 -20.64 -1.28
C VAL A 160 2.03 -21.17 -2.47
N LEU A 161 2.50 -20.27 -3.37
CA LEU A 161 3.20 -20.68 -4.60
C LEU A 161 4.48 -21.48 -4.31
N ARG A 162 5.26 -21.09 -3.30
CA ARG A 162 6.50 -21.79 -2.90
C ARG A 162 6.24 -23.14 -2.24
N SER A 163 5.05 -23.35 -1.70
CA SER A 163 4.68 -24.58 -0.98
C SER A 163 4.12 -25.65 -1.92
N ILE A 164 3.72 -25.30 -3.12
CA ILE A 164 3.12 -26.19 -4.11
C ILE A 164 4.19 -27.07 -4.76
N ASN A 165 3.89 -28.36 -4.84
CA ASN A 165 4.72 -29.35 -5.49
C ASN A 165 4.19 -29.57 -6.92
N GLY A 166 4.68 -28.77 -7.86
CA GLY A 166 4.25 -28.75 -9.26
C GLY A 166 4.45 -27.37 -9.88
N LYS A 167 4.06 -27.24 -11.13
CA LYS A 167 4.08 -25.97 -11.86
C LYS A 167 2.69 -25.35 -11.82
N ILE A 168 2.60 -24.09 -11.42
CA ILE A 168 1.33 -23.34 -11.48
C ILE A 168 1.20 -22.73 -12.87
N GLU A 169 0.06 -22.96 -13.50
CA GLU A 169 -0.32 -22.40 -14.79
C GLU A 169 -1.59 -21.57 -14.62
N TYR A 170 -1.48 -20.30 -14.97
CA TYR A 170 -2.59 -19.34 -14.89
C TYR A 170 -3.31 -19.26 -16.23
N GLN A 171 -4.63 -19.29 -16.19
CA GLN A 171 -5.43 -18.87 -17.33
C GLN A 171 -5.53 -17.34 -17.30
N LEU A 172 -4.60 -16.68 -17.99
CA LEU A 172 -4.51 -15.23 -18.02
C LEU A 172 -5.73 -14.58 -18.68
N ARG A 173 -6.06 -13.39 -18.22
CA ARG A 173 -7.07 -12.54 -18.85
C ARG A 173 -6.54 -12.04 -20.19
N GLU A 174 -7.28 -12.29 -21.29
CA GLU A 174 -6.95 -11.75 -22.59
C GLU A 174 -7.07 -10.21 -22.58
N ASP A 175 -6.13 -9.52 -23.23
CA ASP A 175 -6.12 -8.06 -23.36
C ASP A 175 -6.17 -7.25 -22.04
N PHE A 176 -5.68 -7.82 -20.93
CA PHE A 176 -5.63 -7.15 -19.66
C PHE A 176 -4.20 -6.82 -19.24
N PHE A 177 -3.75 -5.63 -19.62
CA PHE A 177 -2.39 -5.13 -19.34
C PHE A 177 -2.43 -3.74 -18.67
N PRO A 178 -3.16 -3.57 -17.55
CA PRO A 178 -3.26 -2.29 -16.88
C PRO A 178 -1.91 -1.84 -16.34
N THR A 179 -1.74 -0.54 -16.22
CA THR A 179 -0.65 0.07 -15.48
C THR A 179 -0.93 0.03 -13.97
N TYR A 180 0.11 0.20 -13.14
CA TYR A 180 -0.12 0.36 -11.69
C TYR A 180 -1.06 1.51 -11.37
N ARG A 181 -0.93 2.64 -12.09
CA ARG A 181 -1.80 3.80 -11.90
C ARG A 181 -3.26 3.49 -12.22
N GLU A 182 -3.54 2.81 -13.32
CA GLU A 182 -4.92 2.43 -13.68
C GLU A 182 -5.55 1.53 -12.63
N MET A 183 -4.81 0.54 -12.12
CA MET A 183 -5.29 -0.33 -11.05
C MET A 183 -5.57 0.43 -9.73
N VAL A 184 -4.68 1.37 -9.37
CA VAL A 184 -4.90 2.26 -8.23
C VAL A 184 -6.14 3.14 -8.45
N HIS A 185 -6.30 3.71 -9.65
CA HIS A 185 -7.46 4.55 -9.98
C HIS A 185 -8.80 3.79 -9.87
N GLU A 186 -8.83 2.51 -10.26
CA GLU A 186 -10.04 1.70 -10.12
C GLU A 186 -10.44 1.55 -8.64
N CYS A 187 -9.48 1.33 -7.76
CA CYS A 187 -9.75 1.21 -6.32
C CYS A 187 -10.24 2.52 -5.70
N VAL A 188 -9.73 3.66 -6.14
CA VAL A 188 -10.05 4.98 -5.56
C VAL A 188 -10.97 5.83 -6.46
N ARG A 189 -11.67 5.23 -7.42
CA ARG A 189 -12.48 5.96 -8.42
C ARG A 189 -13.52 6.91 -7.84
N ASN A 190 -14.08 6.58 -6.68
CA ASN A 190 -15.09 7.38 -5.99
C ASN A 190 -14.49 8.36 -4.97
N HIS A 191 -13.14 8.41 -4.85
CA HIS A 191 -12.40 9.23 -3.90
C HIS A 191 -11.41 10.15 -4.64
N PRO A 192 -11.90 11.29 -5.23
CA PRO A 192 -11.07 12.17 -6.06
C PRO A 192 -9.80 12.69 -5.37
N TRP A 193 -9.86 12.97 -4.05
CA TRP A 193 -8.68 13.44 -3.30
C TRP A 193 -7.69 12.32 -3.00
N ALA A 194 -8.16 11.11 -2.73
CA ALA A 194 -7.28 9.94 -2.62
C ALA A 194 -6.60 9.64 -3.95
N LYS A 195 -7.35 9.70 -5.07
CA LYS A 195 -6.81 9.59 -6.43
C LYS A 195 -5.74 10.66 -6.68
N PHE A 196 -6.04 11.93 -6.39
CA PHE A 196 -5.10 13.03 -6.53
C PHE A 196 -3.82 12.82 -5.72
N GLY A 197 -3.94 12.39 -4.44
CA GLY A 197 -2.81 12.10 -3.57
C GLY A 197 -1.92 11.00 -4.12
N ASN A 198 -2.50 9.89 -4.59
CA ASN A 198 -1.75 8.82 -5.25
C ASN A 198 -1.04 9.34 -6.50
N ASP A 199 -1.75 10.07 -7.36
CA ASP A 199 -1.20 10.58 -8.62
C ASP A 199 -0.03 11.55 -8.43
N ILE A 200 -0.05 12.37 -7.37
CA ILE A 200 1.08 13.25 -7.03
C ILE A 200 2.34 12.43 -6.72
N LEU A 201 2.18 11.27 -6.07
CA LEU A 201 3.31 10.44 -5.64
C LEU A 201 3.81 9.49 -6.74
N LEU A 202 2.92 8.98 -7.58
CA LEU A 202 3.25 8.03 -8.64
C LEU A 202 4.00 8.70 -9.78
N GLY A 203 5.19 8.20 -10.09
CA GLY A 203 6.03 8.66 -11.19
C GLY A 203 5.82 7.86 -12.48
N VAL A 204 6.72 8.06 -13.44
CA VAL A 204 6.68 7.47 -14.81
C VAL A 204 6.56 5.95 -14.80
N LYS A 205 7.21 5.26 -13.85
CA LYS A 205 7.17 3.80 -13.77
C LYS A 205 5.77 3.25 -13.49
N ALA A 206 4.90 4.05 -12.87
CA ALA A 206 3.52 3.63 -12.60
C ALA A 206 2.64 3.62 -13.85
N ASP A 207 3.09 4.24 -14.93
CA ASP A 207 2.40 4.34 -16.22
C ASP A 207 2.85 3.26 -17.24
N GLN A 208 3.66 2.29 -16.79
CA GLN A 208 4.07 1.17 -17.63
C GLN A 208 3.09 0.00 -17.49
N PRO A 209 2.80 -0.73 -18.60
CA PRO A 209 2.00 -1.95 -18.52
C PRO A 209 2.60 -2.96 -17.55
N THR A 210 1.74 -3.68 -16.82
CA THR A 210 2.13 -4.70 -15.85
C THR A 210 1.89 -6.10 -16.39
N ASN A 211 2.66 -7.07 -15.87
CA ASN A 211 2.36 -8.48 -16.05
C ASN A 211 1.40 -8.98 -14.95
N TYR A 212 0.90 -10.22 -15.06
CA TYR A 212 -0.07 -10.80 -14.11
C TYR A 212 0.47 -10.84 -12.67
N GLU A 213 1.73 -11.25 -12.48
CA GLU A 213 2.36 -11.32 -11.16
C GLU A 213 2.41 -9.94 -10.48
N GLN A 214 2.68 -8.89 -11.26
CA GLN A 214 2.67 -7.51 -10.79
C GLN A 214 1.27 -7.00 -10.47
N GLN A 215 0.22 -7.55 -11.11
CA GLN A 215 -1.18 -7.18 -10.85
C GLN A 215 -1.72 -7.76 -9.54
N GLU A 216 -1.14 -8.88 -9.09
CA GLU A 216 -1.53 -9.61 -7.87
C GLU A 216 -1.21 -8.86 -6.56
N PHE A 217 -0.62 -7.65 -6.62
CA PHE A 217 -0.53 -6.80 -5.43
C PHE A 217 -1.92 -6.37 -4.94
N LEU A 218 -2.93 -6.40 -5.81
CA LEU A 218 -4.32 -6.15 -5.44
C LEU A 218 -5.03 -7.47 -5.07
N PRO A 219 -5.73 -7.50 -3.93
CA PRO A 219 -6.46 -8.68 -3.46
C PRO A 219 -7.41 -9.28 -4.49
N ASN A 220 -8.16 -8.43 -5.21
CA ASN A 220 -9.12 -8.89 -6.21
C ASN A 220 -8.46 -9.54 -7.44
N ASN A 221 -7.27 -9.04 -7.84
CA ASN A 221 -6.52 -9.66 -8.93
C ASN A 221 -5.96 -11.01 -8.51
N LEU A 222 -5.35 -11.08 -7.31
CA LEU A 222 -4.88 -12.34 -6.73
C LEU A 222 -6.01 -13.36 -6.60
N MET A 223 -7.18 -12.95 -6.10
CA MET A 223 -8.36 -13.80 -6.01
C MET A 223 -8.78 -14.32 -7.39
N TYR A 224 -8.83 -13.47 -8.40
CA TYR A 224 -9.19 -13.86 -9.76
C TYR A 224 -8.19 -14.86 -10.33
N ASP A 225 -6.89 -14.57 -10.22
CA ASP A 225 -5.84 -15.41 -10.79
C ASP A 225 -5.79 -16.79 -10.10
N PHE A 226 -6.01 -16.86 -8.79
CA PHE A 226 -6.10 -18.11 -8.03
C PHE A 226 -7.33 -18.96 -8.43
N ASP A 227 -8.49 -18.33 -8.69
CA ASP A 227 -9.68 -19.05 -9.17
C ASP A 227 -9.44 -19.72 -10.56
N HIS A 228 -8.53 -19.15 -11.36
CA HIS A 228 -8.25 -19.62 -12.73
C HIS A 228 -6.89 -20.31 -12.85
N ALA A 229 -6.20 -20.56 -11.73
CA ALA A 229 -4.93 -21.26 -11.71
C ALA A 229 -5.12 -22.78 -11.64
N GLN A 230 -4.23 -23.49 -12.32
CA GLN A 230 -4.11 -24.94 -12.25
C GLN A 230 -2.69 -25.34 -11.83
N ILE A 231 -2.60 -26.45 -11.11
CA ILE A 231 -1.34 -27.06 -10.71
C ILE A 231 -1.09 -28.23 -11.64
N TYR A 232 0.00 -28.18 -12.39
CA TYR A 232 0.48 -29.26 -13.26
C TYR A 232 1.56 -30.06 -12.56
N LYS A 233 1.35 -31.37 -12.42
CA LYS A 233 2.33 -32.31 -11.87
C LYS A 233 2.18 -33.68 -12.52
N ASP A 234 3.28 -34.29 -12.94
CA ASP A 234 3.37 -35.67 -13.45
C ASP A 234 2.39 -36.02 -14.59
N GLY A 235 2.02 -35.01 -15.41
CA GLY A 235 1.10 -35.17 -16.54
C GLY A 235 -0.38 -34.87 -16.19
N GLU A 236 -0.68 -34.55 -14.96
CA GLU A 236 -2.04 -34.25 -14.49
C GLU A 236 -2.22 -32.79 -14.09
N TYR A 237 -3.43 -32.28 -14.33
CA TYR A 237 -3.86 -30.96 -13.91
C TYR A 237 -4.87 -31.05 -12.76
N ARG A 238 -4.71 -30.23 -11.76
CA ARG A 238 -5.71 -29.98 -10.72
C ARG A 238 -5.93 -28.49 -10.51
N PRO A 239 -7.16 -28.01 -10.25
CA PRO A 239 -7.39 -26.61 -9.94
C PRO A 239 -6.68 -26.23 -8.64
N LEU A 240 -6.16 -24.99 -8.56
CA LEU A 240 -5.54 -24.44 -7.34
C LEU A 240 -6.61 -24.26 -6.23
N ILE A 241 -7.82 -23.87 -6.60
CA ILE A 241 -8.95 -23.65 -5.68
C ILE A 241 -9.92 -24.84 -5.80
N SER A 242 -10.24 -25.45 -4.67
CA SER A 242 -11.23 -26.53 -4.58
C SER A 242 -12.65 -26.04 -4.34
N GLN A 243 -12.80 -24.92 -3.63
CA GLN A 243 -14.09 -24.37 -3.24
C GLN A 243 -13.95 -22.85 -3.00
N ARG A 244 -15.02 -22.12 -3.32
CA ARG A 244 -15.14 -20.69 -3.05
C ARG A 244 -16.43 -20.39 -2.32
N ASP A 245 -16.33 -19.71 -1.18
CA ASP A 245 -17.46 -19.35 -0.33
C ASP A 245 -17.43 -17.86 0.04
N MET A 246 -18.60 -17.28 0.21
CA MET A 246 -18.74 -15.94 0.77
C MET A 246 -19.08 -16.02 2.26
N LEU A 247 -18.09 -15.85 3.12
CA LEU A 247 -18.23 -15.97 4.57
C LEU A 247 -18.92 -14.78 5.21
N VAL A 248 -18.66 -13.59 4.65
CA VAL A 248 -19.35 -12.35 5.03
C VAL A 248 -19.89 -11.74 3.76
N PRO A 249 -21.22 -11.68 3.58
CA PRO A 249 -21.80 -11.01 2.41
C PRO A 249 -21.59 -9.50 2.49
N PRO A 250 -21.54 -8.81 1.34
CA PRO A 250 -21.41 -7.35 1.29
C PRO A 250 -22.66 -6.70 1.92
N GLY A 251 -22.43 -5.71 2.78
CA GLY A 251 -23.45 -4.87 3.38
C GLY A 251 -23.36 -3.43 2.86
N VAL A 252 -23.94 -2.51 3.61
CA VAL A 252 -23.73 -1.07 3.37
C VAL A 252 -22.33 -0.73 3.83
N GLN A 253 -21.43 -0.45 2.89
CA GLN A 253 -20.05 -0.09 3.21
C GLN A 253 -20.01 1.25 3.94
N ILE A 254 -19.27 1.29 5.04
CA ILE A 254 -18.94 2.50 5.76
C ILE A 254 -17.53 2.88 5.29
N ILE A 255 -17.46 3.95 4.48
CA ILE A 255 -16.22 4.53 3.94
C ILE A 255 -16.29 6.02 4.21
N GLU A 256 -15.17 6.63 4.61
CA GLU A 256 -15.11 8.08 4.83
C GLU A 256 -15.46 8.85 3.56
N ASP A 257 -16.30 9.86 3.70
CA ASP A 257 -16.65 10.76 2.60
C ASP A 257 -15.43 11.60 2.20
N ASP A 258 -15.27 11.79 0.90
CA ASP A 258 -14.23 12.66 0.39
C ASP A 258 -14.62 14.14 0.56
N PHE A 259 -13.64 15.04 0.50
CA PHE A 259 -13.90 16.48 0.56
C PHE A 259 -14.82 16.91 -0.59
N PRO A 260 -15.88 17.71 -0.32
CA PRO A 260 -16.98 17.92 -1.26
C PRO A 260 -16.59 18.68 -2.55
N ILE A 261 -15.46 19.44 -2.52
CA ILE A 261 -14.94 20.12 -3.72
C ILE A 261 -13.82 19.26 -4.32
N PRO A 262 -13.98 18.68 -5.51
CA PRO A 262 -12.95 17.84 -6.11
C PRO A 262 -11.70 18.63 -6.52
N PRO A 263 -10.53 17.97 -6.68
CA PRO A 263 -9.27 18.62 -7.04
C PRO A 263 -9.36 19.55 -8.24
N ILE A 264 -10.01 19.11 -9.32
CA ILE A 264 -10.15 19.92 -10.53
C ILE A 264 -10.89 21.23 -10.28
N ALA A 265 -11.98 21.20 -9.51
CA ALA A 265 -12.74 22.41 -9.17
C ALA A 265 -11.92 23.36 -8.28
N THR A 266 -11.13 22.81 -7.35
CA THR A 266 -10.22 23.56 -6.49
C THR A 266 -9.19 24.35 -7.33
N PHE A 267 -8.54 23.68 -8.30
CA PHE A 267 -7.57 24.35 -9.19
C PHE A 267 -8.22 25.32 -10.18
N LEU A 268 -9.45 25.04 -10.64
CA LEU A 268 -10.21 26.02 -11.45
C LEU A 268 -10.54 27.29 -10.65
N ILE A 269 -10.98 27.15 -9.41
CA ILE A 269 -11.23 28.30 -8.51
C ILE A 269 -9.93 29.08 -8.33
N LEU A 270 -8.80 28.42 -8.08
CA LEU A 270 -7.50 29.05 -7.93
C LEU A 270 -7.09 29.83 -9.20
N LEU A 271 -7.31 29.26 -10.38
CA LEU A 271 -7.06 29.90 -11.68
C LEU A 271 -7.92 31.13 -11.85
N VAL A 272 -9.24 31.06 -11.58
CA VAL A 272 -10.17 32.19 -11.67
C VAL A 272 -9.76 33.32 -10.71
N VAL A 273 -9.43 33.01 -9.46
CA VAL A 273 -8.97 33.99 -8.48
C VAL A 273 -7.68 34.64 -8.96
N SER A 274 -6.71 33.87 -9.46
CA SER A 274 -5.45 34.40 -9.98
C SER A 274 -5.65 35.31 -11.19
N PHE A 275 -6.62 34.97 -12.05
CA PHE A 275 -7.00 35.82 -13.18
C PHE A 275 -7.67 37.13 -12.74
N CYS A 276 -8.57 37.09 -11.76
CA CYS A 276 -9.17 38.27 -11.16
C CYS A 276 -8.11 39.20 -10.52
N VAL A 277 -7.15 38.59 -9.82
CA VAL A 277 -5.99 39.33 -9.28
C VAL A 277 -5.20 40.04 -10.41
N LEU A 278 -4.91 39.32 -11.49
CA LEU A 278 -4.19 39.90 -12.65
C LEU A 278 -4.97 41.06 -13.26
N ILE A 279 -6.27 40.94 -13.47
CA ILE A 279 -7.10 42.07 -13.99
C ILE A 279 -7.08 43.26 -13.04
N SER A 280 -7.17 43.00 -11.74
CA SER A 280 -7.10 44.05 -10.71
C SER A 280 -5.74 44.77 -10.70
N GLU A 281 -4.65 44.02 -10.84
CA GLU A 281 -3.30 44.57 -10.98
C GLU A 281 -3.16 45.48 -12.20
N TRP A 282 -3.66 45.00 -13.34
CA TRP A 282 -3.64 45.76 -14.59
C TRP A 282 -4.44 47.05 -14.48
N ARG A 283 -5.67 46.99 -13.90
CA ARG A 283 -6.54 48.18 -13.73
C ARG A 283 -5.99 49.18 -12.71
N ARG A 284 -5.34 48.71 -11.64
CA ARG A 284 -4.87 49.53 -10.52
C ARG A 284 -3.39 49.94 -10.64
N HIS A 285 -2.67 49.46 -11.63
CA HIS A 285 -1.23 49.59 -11.80
C HIS A 285 -0.43 49.23 -10.53
N LYS A 286 -0.87 48.15 -9.83
CA LYS A 286 -0.28 47.66 -8.57
C LYS A 286 -0.09 46.15 -8.64
N THR A 287 0.98 45.61 -8.04
CA THR A 287 1.24 44.18 -7.90
C THR A 287 0.81 43.68 -6.53
N TYR A 288 0.08 42.55 -6.48
CA TYR A 288 -0.35 41.91 -5.23
C TYR A 288 0.66 40.86 -4.80
N LYS A 289 1.84 41.29 -4.37
CA LYS A 289 2.96 40.44 -3.98
C LYS A 289 2.62 39.36 -2.94
N TYR A 290 1.66 39.61 -2.06
CA TYR A 290 1.25 38.62 -1.05
C TYR A 290 0.51 37.45 -1.65
N TRP A 291 -0.26 37.62 -2.73
CA TRP A 291 -0.88 36.56 -3.48
C TRP A 291 0.17 35.63 -4.10
N ASP A 292 1.16 36.23 -4.77
CA ASP A 292 2.24 35.46 -5.37
C ASP A 292 3.10 34.75 -4.31
N THR A 293 3.36 35.41 -3.18
CA THR A 293 4.05 34.80 -2.05
C THR A 293 3.28 33.58 -1.52
N LEU A 294 1.95 33.66 -1.41
CA LEU A 294 1.11 32.53 -0.98
C LEU A 294 1.22 31.36 -1.97
N LEU A 295 1.09 31.64 -3.27
CA LEU A 295 1.22 30.60 -4.31
C LEU A 295 2.61 29.96 -4.28
N MET A 296 3.67 30.76 -4.20
CA MET A 296 5.05 30.27 -4.12
C MET A 296 5.32 29.47 -2.84
N LEU A 297 4.72 29.86 -1.72
CA LEU A 297 4.81 29.11 -0.46
C LEU A 297 4.16 27.75 -0.59
N LEU A 298 2.91 27.69 -1.07
CA LEU A 298 2.18 26.42 -1.23
C LEU A 298 2.87 25.51 -2.25
N GLN A 299 3.28 26.07 -3.41
CA GLN A 299 4.02 25.33 -4.43
C GLN A 299 5.33 24.78 -3.87
N GLY A 300 6.09 25.60 -3.16
CA GLY A 300 7.38 25.20 -2.62
C GLY A 300 7.29 24.19 -1.49
N LEU A 301 6.30 24.30 -0.60
CA LEU A 301 6.07 23.31 0.46
C LEU A 301 5.64 21.96 -0.12
N ALA A 302 4.70 21.94 -1.07
CA ALA A 302 4.34 20.73 -1.81
C ALA A 302 5.56 20.17 -2.56
N GLY A 303 6.39 21.08 -3.12
CA GLY A 303 7.65 20.72 -3.78
C GLY A 303 8.68 20.10 -2.85
N CYS A 304 8.81 20.57 -1.61
CA CYS A 304 9.67 19.93 -0.60
C CYS A 304 9.24 18.50 -0.34
N MET A 305 7.93 18.26 -0.16
CA MET A 305 7.39 16.92 0.03
C MET A 305 7.72 16.01 -1.17
N LEU A 306 7.43 16.47 -2.39
CA LEU A 306 7.70 15.69 -3.59
C LEU A 306 9.20 15.47 -3.81
N PHE A 307 10.05 16.46 -3.50
CA PHE A 307 11.50 16.33 -3.56
C PHE A 307 12.02 15.22 -2.64
N VAL A 308 11.53 15.15 -1.40
CA VAL A 308 11.89 14.09 -0.45
C VAL A 308 11.43 12.73 -0.97
N MET A 309 10.23 12.66 -1.57
CA MET A 309 9.69 11.40 -2.14
C MET A 309 10.53 10.85 -3.31
N LEU A 310 11.31 11.67 -4.03
CA LEU A 310 12.23 11.15 -5.05
C LEU A 310 13.32 10.23 -4.48
N PHE A 311 13.65 10.38 -3.20
CA PHE A 311 14.65 9.57 -2.47
C PHE A 311 14.00 8.50 -1.59
N SER A 312 12.69 8.34 -1.67
CA SER A 312 11.94 7.35 -0.90
C SER A 312 12.12 5.95 -1.50
N GLU A 313 12.07 4.93 -0.63
CA GLU A 313 12.03 3.52 -1.04
C GLU A 313 10.64 3.08 -1.53
N HIS A 314 9.65 3.98 -1.53
CA HIS A 314 8.36 3.66 -2.12
C HIS A 314 8.49 3.34 -3.62
N PRO A 315 7.76 2.34 -4.11
CA PRO A 315 7.83 1.96 -5.51
C PRO A 315 7.34 3.09 -6.41
N THR A 316 7.95 3.23 -7.57
CA THR A 316 7.57 4.17 -8.65
C THR A 316 7.73 5.67 -8.35
N THR A 317 8.16 6.11 -7.16
CA THR A 317 8.25 7.54 -6.79
C THR A 317 9.50 8.23 -7.31
N SER A 318 10.59 7.50 -7.56
CA SER A 318 11.93 8.05 -7.84
C SER A 318 12.05 8.87 -9.12
N THR A 319 11.20 8.63 -10.12
CA THR A 319 11.16 9.39 -11.38
C THR A 319 9.78 10.00 -11.54
N ASN A 320 9.60 11.21 -10.99
CA ASN A 320 8.32 11.90 -11.01
C ASN A 320 8.48 13.29 -11.63
N LEU A 321 7.97 13.46 -12.85
CA LEU A 321 8.09 14.71 -13.60
C LEU A 321 7.25 15.86 -13.02
N GLN A 322 6.34 15.58 -12.08
CA GLN A 322 5.58 16.62 -11.38
C GLN A 322 6.48 17.50 -10.50
N ILE A 323 7.71 17.05 -10.19
CA ILE A 323 8.74 17.89 -9.53
C ILE A 323 9.10 19.14 -10.35
N LEU A 324 8.91 19.12 -11.66
CA LEU A 324 9.14 20.28 -12.51
C LEU A 324 8.17 21.43 -12.22
N LEU A 325 6.96 21.11 -11.74
CA LEU A 325 5.98 22.09 -11.29
C LEU A 325 6.04 22.32 -9.78
N LEU A 326 5.96 21.22 -9.00
CA LEU A 326 6.01 21.24 -7.54
C LEU A 326 7.46 21.00 -7.07
N ASN A 327 8.23 22.06 -6.91
CA ASN A 327 9.62 21.99 -6.47
C ASN A 327 9.91 23.04 -5.38
N PRO A 328 10.99 22.89 -4.59
CA PRO A 328 11.30 23.79 -3.46
C PRO A 328 11.80 25.17 -3.89
N LEU A 329 12.20 25.38 -5.15
CA LEU A 329 12.87 26.62 -5.61
C LEU A 329 12.09 27.89 -5.32
N PRO A 330 10.73 27.93 -5.49
CA PRO A 330 9.96 29.14 -5.19
C PRO A 330 10.18 29.68 -3.77
N LEU A 331 10.44 28.82 -2.77
CA LEU A 331 10.67 29.26 -1.39
C LEU A 331 11.88 30.18 -1.27
N PHE A 332 12.94 29.91 -2.03
CA PHE A 332 14.17 30.73 -2.01
C PHE A 332 13.97 32.10 -2.66
N PHE A 333 12.94 32.24 -3.51
CA PHE A 333 12.69 33.47 -4.23
C PHE A 333 11.65 34.39 -3.55
N ILE A 334 10.90 33.89 -2.55
CA ILE A 334 9.93 34.68 -1.77
C ILE A 334 10.52 35.99 -1.23
N PRO A 335 11.72 36.03 -0.60
CA PRO A 335 12.28 37.28 -0.11
C PRO A 335 12.53 38.33 -1.21
N ALA A 336 12.86 37.89 -2.42
CA ALA A 336 13.05 38.77 -3.55
C ALA A 336 11.74 39.38 -4.07
N VAL A 337 10.66 38.56 -4.11
CA VAL A 337 9.31 39.02 -4.47
C VAL A 337 8.79 40.03 -3.46
N LEU A 338 8.93 39.78 -2.17
CA LEU A 338 8.50 40.67 -1.10
C LEU A 338 9.24 42.04 -1.15
N LYS A 339 10.55 42.02 -1.48
CA LYS A 339 11.40 43.19 -1.61
C LYS A 339 11.30 43.85 -2.98
N ARG A 340 10.48 43.33 -3.91
CA ARG A 340 10.32 43.84 -5.29
C ARG A 340 11.67 44.03 -6.03
N LYS A 341 12.57 43.05 -5.91
CA LYS A 341 13.84 43.06 -6.62
C LYS A 341 13.61 42.90 -8.12
N LYS A 342 14.28 43.72 -8.92
CA LYS A 342 14.19 43.70 -10.38
C LYS A 342 15.02 42.63 -11.07
N ASN A 343 15.52 41.65 -10.36
CA ASN A 343 16.26 40.53 -10.94
C ASN A 343 15.32 39.47 -11.44
N THR A 344 15.37 39.09 -12.71
CA THR A 344 14.37 38.26 -13.41
C THR A 344 14.81 36.85 -13.67
N TRP A 345 16.07 36.49 -13.40
CA TRP A 345 16.62 35.19 -13.78
C TRP A 345 15.85 33.98 -13.17
N TRP A 346 15.37 34.13 -11.95
CA TRP A 346 14.59 33.03 -11.31
C TRP A 346 13.22 32.83 -11.96
N TRP A 347 12.59 33.90 -12.49
CA TRP A 347 11.36 33.79 -13.26
C TRP A 347 11.58 32.96 -14.53
N THR A 348 12.71 33.19 -15.20
CA THR A 348 13.08 32.41 -16.38
C THR A 348 13.23 30.92 -16.02
N ILE A 349 13.90 30.59 -14.91
CA ILE A 349 14.02 29.19 -14.45
C ILE A 349 12.64 28.59 -14.21
N LEU A 350 11.78 29.26 -13.43
CA LEU A 350 10.44 28.75 -13.13
C LEU A 350 9.57 28.60 -14.39
N LEU A 351 9.67 29.53 -15.34
CA LEU A 351 8.97 29.43 -16.63
C LEU A 351 9.46 28.24 -17.46
N VAL A 352 10.77 28.04 -17.55
CA VAL A 352 11.35 26.87 -18.24
C VAL A 352 10.88 25.57 -17.59
N MET A 353 10.86 25.49 -16.26
CA MET A 353 10.37 24.30 -15.56
C MET A 353 8.90 24.02 -15.84
N ILE A 354 8.04 25.05 -15.93
CA ILE A 354 6.62 24.88 -16.31
C ILE A 354 6.51 24.35 -17.75
N ILE A 355 7.31 24.85 -18.68
CA ILE A 355 7.33 24.38 -20.07
C ILE A 355 7.74 22.89 -20.10
N LEU A 356 8.83 22.54 -19.40
CA LEU A 356 9.28 21.14 -19.30
C LEU A 356 8.23 20.24 -18.63
N PHE A 357 7.53 20.76 -17.61
CA PHE A 357 6.41 20.05 -16.99
C PHE A 357 5.30 19.75 -18.01
N ILE A 358 4.89 20.75 -18.80
CA ILE A 358 3.85 20.55 -19.82
C ILE A 358 4.29 19.53 -20.86
N LEU A 359 5.55 19.57 -21.31
CA LEU A 359 6.11 18.59 -22.25
C LEU A 359 6.22 17.18 -21.62
N GLY A 360 6.52 17.11 -20.33
CA GLY A 360 6.62 15.86 -19.58
C GLY A 360 5.31 15.06 -19.53
N ARG A 361 4.16 15.70 -19.81
CA ARG A 361 2.85 15.05 -19.93
C ARG A 361 2.82 13.92 -20.98
N ILE A 362 3.73 13.93 -21.92
CA ILE A 362 3.88 12.86 -22.93
C ILE A 362 4.38 11.56 -22.29
N PHE A 363 5.14 11.66 -21.19
CA PHE A 363 5.82 10.54 -20.55
C PHE A 363 5.18 10.08 -19.24
N GLN A 364 4.36 10.94 -18.61
CA GLN A 364 3.74 10.65 -17.31
C GLN A 364 2.32 11.18 -17.26
N VAL A 365 1.41 10.39 -16.72
CA VAL A 365 0.08 10.84 -16.32
C VAL A 365 0.20 11.69 -15.05
N TYR A 366 -0.31 12.91 -15.06
CA TYR A 366 -0.25 13.82 -13.93
C TYR A 366 -1.56 13.79 -13.12
N ALA A 367 -1.46 14.18 -11.86
CA ALA A 367 -2.61 14.34 -11.00
C ALA A 367 -3.62 15.34 -11.59
N GLU A 368 -4.89 15.11 -11.29
CA GLU A 368 -5.99 15.92 -11.79
C GLU A 368 -5.84 17.39 -11.40
N GLY A 369 -6.00 18.30 -12.35
CA GLY A 369 -5.87 19.75 -12.12
C GLY A 369 -4.45 20.31 -12.17
N MET A 370 -3.42 19.47 -12.25
CA MET A 370 -2.01 19.94 -12.27
C MET A 370 -1.68 20.81 -13.47
N ILE A 371 -2.28 20.55 -14.64
CA ILE A 371 -2.14 21.43 -15.82
C ILE A 371 -2.80 22.78 -15.56
N ILE A 372 -3.94 22.80 -14.86
CA ILE A 372 -4.63 24.06 -14.49
C ILE A 372 -3.77 24.86 -13.50
N LEU A 373 -3.15 24.19 -12.54
CA LEU A 373 -2.18 24.80 -11.62
C LEU A 373 -0.98 25.38 -12.40
N ALA A 374 -0.45 24.63 -13.38
CA ALA A 374 0.65 25.12 -14.21
C ALA A 374 0.27 26.38 -14.98
N LEU A 375 -0.94 26.46 -15.56
CA LEU A 375 -1.47 27.66 -16.22
C LEU A 375 -1.64 28.83 -15.23
N CYS A 376 -2.14 28.56 -14.03
CA CYS A 376 -2.26 29.57 -12.98
C CYS A 376 -0.90 30.19 -12.64
N LEU A 377 0.13 29.36 -12.41
CA LEU A 377 1.48 29.82 -12.11
C LEU A 377 2.15 30.51 -13.30
N LEU A 378 1.93 30.00 -14.52
CA LEU A 378 2.44 30.60 -15.76
C LEU A 378 1.95 32.04 -15.92
N ILE A 379 0.66 32.29 -15.75
CA ILE A 379 0.05 33.64 -15.85
C ILE A 379 0.67 34.56 -14.81
N ARG A 380 0.87 34.10 -13.58
CA ARG A 380 1.47 34.91 -12.51
C ARG A 380 2.94 35.20 -12.77
N TYR A 381 3.73 34.22 -13.22
CA TYR A 381 5.16 34.43 -13.49
C TYR A 381 5.40 35.34 -14.71
N LEU A 382 4.58 35.22 -15.78
CA LEU A 382 4.64 36.10 -16.92
C LEU A 382 4.28 37.55 -16.55
N SER A 383 3.34 37.77 -15.64
CA SER A 383 3.01 39.11 -15.13
C SER A 383 4.19 39.75 -14.43
N HIS A 384 4.93 39.02 -13.61
CA HIS A 384 6.14 39.50 -12.96
C HIS A 384 7.30 39.75 -13.92
N TYR A 385 7.49 38.84 -14.89
CA TYR A 385 8.55 38.97 -15.89
C TYR A 385 8.45 40.28 -16.71
N LYS A 386 7.20 40.67 -17.06
CA LYS A 386 6.95 41.92 -17.77
C LYS A 386 7.14 43.18 -16.92
N ASN A 387 6.94 43.07 -15.61
CA ASN A 387 6.96 44.20 -14.67
C ASN A 387 8.30 44.34 -13.93
N ALA A 388 9.26 43.46 -14.19
CA ALA A 388 10.61 43.48 -13.61
C ALA A 388 11.61 44.20 -14.52
#